data_45219fa0c391d13603a65262b07c4731
#
_entry.id   45219fa0c391d13603a65262b07c4731
#
_cell.length_a   1.000
_cell.length_b   1.000
_cell.length_c   1.000
_cell.angle_alpha   90.00
_cell.angle_beta   90.00
_cell.angle_gamma   90.00
#
_symmetry.space_group_name_H-M   'P 1'
#
loop_
_entity.id
_entity.type
_entity.pdbx_description
1 polymer ?
#
loop_
_entity_poly.entity_id
_entity_poly.type
_entity_poly.pdbx_seq_one_letter_code
_entity_poly.pdbx_strand_id
1 'polypeptide(L)'
;MTTRLDMWLTQQGLAPSRTKAKALVSLGAVRVNGQVATKVSHSVAPGDVVEVDQESPLLRYVSRGGLKLEEALRVFEIDLTGARVLDIGSSTGGFTDCALQHGAAEVFSVDVVTDCMVL
;
A
#
# COMPACT_ATOMS: atom_id res chain seq x y z
N MET A 1 -25.71 12.74 -7.49
CA MET A 1 -25.17 11.37 -7.54
C MET A 1 -24.15 11.17 -6.45
N THR A 2 -24.15 10.01 -5.83
CA THR A 2 -23.17 9.66 -4.79
C THR A 2 -22.34 8.47 -5.23
N THR A 3 -21.12 8.38 -4.70
CA THR A 3 -20.18 7.30 -4.97
C THR A 3 -19.72 6.72 -3.64
N ARG A 4 -19.55 5.39 -3.57
CA ARG A 4 -18.95 4.76 -2.39
C ARG A 4 -17.55 5.32 -2.15
N LEU A 5 -17.22 5.51 -0.89
CA LEU A 5 -15.93 6.10 -0.50
C LEU A 5 -14.74 5.31 -1.05
N ASP A 6 -14.76 3.98 -0.96
CA ASP A 6 -13.67 3.14 -1.46
C ASP A 6 -13.48 3.30 -2.98
N MET A 7 -14.56 3.37 -3.74
CA MET A 7 -14.50 3.62 -5.18
C MET A 7 -14.05 5.04 -5.48
N TRP A 8 -14.56 6.02 -4.74
CA TRP A 8 -14.23 7.43 -4.93
C TRP A 8 -12.73 7.66 -4.73
N LEU A 9 -12.15 7.09 -3.67
CA LEU A 9 -10.71 7.20 -3.40
C LEU A 9 -9.87 6.62 -4.54
N THR A 10 -10.29 5.50 -5.10
CA THR A 10 -9.59 4.87 -6.22
C THR A 10 -9.73 5.71 -7.50
N GLN A 11 -10.91 6.20 -7.80
CA GLN A 11 -11.18 7.01 -8.98
C GLN A 11 -10.40 8.33 -8.97
N GLN A 12 -10.23 8.95 -7.80
CA GLN A 12 -9.50 10.21 -7.66
C GLN A 12 -8.00 10.02 -7.54
N GLY A 13 -7.51 8.79 -7.58
CA GLY A 13 -6.08 8.51 -7.44
C GLY A 13 -5.53 8.68 -6.03
N LEU A 14 -6.39 8.80 -5.02
CA LEU A 14 -5.97 8.93 -3.62
C LEU A 14 -5.60 7.60 -2.99
N ALA A 15 -6.05 6.51 -3.58
CA ALA A 15 -5.64 5.16 -3.20
C ALA A 15 -5.33 4.37 -4.47
N PRO A 16 -4.26 3.56 -4.48
CA PRO A 16 -3.86 2.81 -5.69
C PRO A 16 -4.81 1.67 -6.05
N SER A 17 -5.62 1.20 -5.10
CA SER A 17 -6.59 0.13 -5.33
C SER A 17 -7.72 0.21 -4.32
N ARG A 18 -8.83 -0.51 -4.57
CA ARG A 18 -9.95 -0.59 -3.63
C ARG A 18 -9.52 -1.25 -2.32
N THR A 19 -8.64 -2.25 -2.38
CA THR A 19 -8.11 -2.92 -1.19
C THR A 19 -7.35 -1.92 -0.31
N LYS A 20 -6.50 -1.09 -0.91
CA LYS A 20 -5.81 -0.02 -0.18
C LYS A 20 -6.78 1.01 0.38
N ALA A 21 -7.79 1.40 -0.40
CA ALA A 21 -8.81 2.32 0.05
C ALA A 21 -9.53 1.80 1.30
N LYS A 22 -9.93 0.52 1.30
CA LYS A 22 -10.56 -0.11 2.44
C LYS A 22 -9.65 -0.11 3.67
N ALA A 23 -8.37 -0.42 3.48
CA ALA A 23 -7.40 -0.44 4.56
C ALA A 23 -7.19 0.97 5.16
N LEU A 24 -7.12 2.00 4.32
CA LEU A 24 -7.00 3.39 4.76
C LEU A 24 -8.19 3.80 5.63
N VAL A 25 -9.41 3.46 5.19
CA VAL A 25 -10.62 3.76 5.97
C VAL A 25 -10.59 3.02 7.31
N SER A 26 -10.21 1.74 7.31
CA SER A 26 -10.14 0.92 8.54
C SER A 26 -9.16 1.48 9.57
N LEU A 27 -8.09 2.13 9.12
CA LEU A 27 -7.08 2.74 10.00
C LEU A 27 -7.43 4.16 10.45
N GLY A 28 -8.56 4.70 9.99
CA GLY A 28 -8.93 6.07 10.31
C GLY A 28 -8.11 7.12 9.57
N ALA A 29 -7.50 6.77 8.44
CA ALA A 29 -6.67 7.66 7.64
C ALA A 29 -7.47 8.52 6.66
N VAL A 30 -8.79 8.36 6.59
CA VAL A 30 -9.65 9.06 5.64
C VAL A 30 -10.67 9.90 6.39
N ARG A 31 -10.81 11.16 5.99
CA ARG A 31 -11.81 12.09 6.53
C ARG A 31 -12.73 12.57 5.42
N VAL A 32 -13.99 12.66 5.74
CA VAL A 32 -15.01 13.26 4.88
C VAL A 32 -15.62 14.44 5.60
N ASN A 33 -15.49 15.63 5.03
CA ASN A 33 -15.94 16.89 5.64
C ASN A 33 -15.40 17.07 7.06
N GLY A 34 -14.12 16.72 7.28
CA GLY A 34 -13.43 16.89 8.56
C GLY A 34 -13.69 15.79 9.59
N GLN A 35 -14.53 14.81 9.29
CA GLN A 35 -14.83 13.69 10.19
C GLN A 35 -14.21 12.40 9.67
N VAL A 36 -13.62 11.62 10.59
CA VAL A 36 -13.02 10.34 10.24
C VAL A 36 -14.11 9.39 9.72
N ALA A 37 -13.90 8.88 8.51
CA ALA A 37 -14.82 7.90 7.93
C ALA A 37 -14.61 6.52 8.57
N THR A 38 -15.72 5.86 8.90
CA THR A 38 -15.70 4.55 9.57
C THR A 38 -16.17 3.41 8.67
N LYS A 39 -16.79 3.73 7.53
CA LYS A 39 -17.34 2.74 6.61
C LYS A 39 -16.86 2.97 5.19
N VAL A 40 -16.39 1.90 4.53
CA VAL A 40 -15.97 1.96 3.13
C VAL A 40 -17.13 2.25 2.18
N SER A 41 -18.36 1.93 2.60
CA SER A 41 -19.58 2.17 1.83
C SER A 41 -20.17 3.56 2.03
N HIS A 42 -19.52 4.41 2.83
CA HIS A 42 -19.96 5.79 3.03
C HIS A 42 -20.18 6.48 1.68
N SER A 43 -21.33 7.13 1.53
CA SER A 43 -21.68 7.83 0.29
C SER A 43 -21.02 9.20 0.22
N VAL A 44 -20.24 9.42 -0.83
CA VAL A 44 -19.59 10.72 -1.09
C VAL A 44 -20.43 11.45 -2.13
N ALA A 45 -20.93 12.63 -1.77
CA ALA A 45 -21.71 13.48 -2.65
C ALA A 45 -20.82 14.51 -3.35
N PRO A 46 -21.25 15.05 -4.51
CA PRO A 46 -20.54 16.18 -5.12
C PRO A 46 -20.43 17.34 -4.15
N GLY A 47 -19.24 17.90 -4.00
CA GLY A 47 -18.96 18.97 -3.07
C GLY A 47 -18.45 18.50 -1.71
N ASP A 48 -18.52 17.23 -1.38
CA ASP A 48 -17.89 16.71 -0.17
C ASP A 48 -16.37 16.82 -0.27
N VAL A 49 -15.75 17.21 0.85
CA VAL A 49 -14.29 17.31 0.95
C VAL A 49 -13.76 16.01 1.57
N VAL A 50 -12.98 15.27 0.79
CA VAL A 50 -12.38 14.01 1.22
C VAL A 50 -10.88 14.20 1.36
N GLU A 51 -10.34 13.89 2.53
CA GLU A 51 -8.92 14.00 2.82
C GLU A 51 -8.35 12.65 3.22
N VAL A 52 -7.14 12.35 2.74
CA VAL A 52 -6.41 11.13 3.08
C VAL A 52 -5.09 11.52 3.72
N ASP A 53 -4.72 10.83 4.81
CA ASP A 53 -3.41 11.00 5.42
C ASP A 53 -2.34 10.50 4.46
N GLN A 54 -1.62 11.41 3.82
CA GLN A 54 -0.58 11.09 2.83
C GLN A 54 0.65 10.45 3.45
N GLU A 55 0.80 10.56 4.76
CA GLU A 55 1.92 9.94 5.47
C GLU A 55 1.56 8.56 6.04
N SER A 56 0.36 8.06 5.73
CA SER A 56 -0.03 6.73 6.18
C SER A 56 0.96 5.67 5.69
N PRO A 57 1.46 4.79 6.59
CA PRO A 57 2.38 3.72 6.19
C PRO A 57 1.84 2.83 5.07
N LEU A 58 0.51 2.71 4.95
CA LEU A 58 -0.13 1.92 3.90
C LEU A 58 0.14 2.43 2.49
N LEU A 59 0.52 3.70 2.33
CA LEU A 59 0.81 4.29 1.02
C LEU A 59 2.27 4.12 0.60
N ARG A 60 3.15 3.62 1.48
CA ARG A 60 4.58 3.48 1.18
C ARG A 60 4.89 2.35 0.21
N TYR A 61 4.13 1.26 0.27
CA TYR A 61 4.41 0.04 -0.51
C TYR A 61 3.17 -0.41 -1.26
N VAL A 62 3.37 -1.23 -2.30
CA VAL A 62 2.27 -1.75 -3.13
C VAL A 62 1.30 -2.64 -2.35
N SER A 63 1.76 -3.24 -1.23
CA SER A 63 0.92 -4.06 -0.37
C SER A 63 1.40 -4.03 1.08
N ARG A 64 0.59 -4.58 1.99
CA ARG A 64 0.91 -4.68 3.41
C ARG A 64 2.18 -5.50 3.69
N GLY A 65 2.53 -6.42 2.78
CA GLY A 65 3.75 -7.22 2.91
C GLY A 65 4.99 -6.36 3.06
N GLY A 66 5.03 -5.21 2.36
CA GLY A 66 6.14 -4.27 2.47
C GLY A 66 6.35 -3.74 3.88
N LEU A 67 5.28 -3.49 4.61
CA LEU A 67 5.35 -3.04 6.01
C LEU A 67 5.90 -4.13 6.94
N LYS A 68 5.57 -5.38 6.66
CA LYS A 68 6.09 -6.51 7.43
C LYS A 68 7.60 -6.64 7.25
N LEU A 69 8.07 -6.56 6.02
CA LEU A 69 9.51 -6.61 5.74
C LEU A 69 10.23 -5.40 6.33
N GLU A 70 9.66 -4.19 6.19
CA GLU A 70 10.24 -2.98 6.78
C GLU A 70 10.48 -3.17 8.28
N GLU A 71 9.48 -3.70 9.01
CA GLU A 71 9.59 -3.94 10.45
C GLU A 71 10.68 -4.97 10.76
N ALA A 72 10.76 -6.04 9.96
CA ALA A 72 11.80 -7.06 10.15
C ALA A 72 13.20 -6.48 9.93
N LEU A 73 13.38 -5.65 8.90
CA LEU A 73 14.66 -4.99 8.63
C LEU A 73 15.06 -4.10 9.81
N ARG A 74 14.10 -3.40 10.40
CA ARG A 74 14.33 -2.53 11.55
C ARG A 74 14.70 -3.33 12.80
N VAL A 75 13.91 -4.35 13.13
CA VAL A 75 14.08 -5.14 14.35
C VAL A 75 15.37 -5.94 14.31
N PHE A 76 15.68 -6.54 13.16
CA PHE A 76 16.89 -7.38 13.02
C PHE A 76 18.10 -6.59 12.50
N GLU A 77 17.96 -5.29 12.34
CA GLU A 77 19.04 -4.39 11.88
C GLU A 77 19.70 -4.88 10.59
N ILE A 78 18.86 -5.26 9.61
CA ILE A 78 19.32 -5.74 8.31
C ILE A 78 19.42 -4.58 7.33
N ASP A 79 20.60 -4.41 6.73
CA ASP A 79 20.85 -3.42 5.69
C ASP A 79 20.85 -4.10 4.32
N LEU A 80 19.90 -3.71 3.45
CA LEU A 80 19.77 -4.27 2.12
C LEU A 80 20.51 -3.46 1.04
N THR A 81 21.17 -2.38 1.41
CA THR A 81 21.87 -1.51 0.45
C THR A 81 22.86 -2.31 -0.39
N GLY A 82 22.67 -2.31 -1.72
CA GLY A 82 23.53 -3.05 -2.65
C GLY A 82 23.33 -4.56 -2.65
N ALA A 83 22.39 -5.07 -1.88
CA ALA A 83 22.14 -6.52 -1.78
C ALA A 83 21.42 -7.06 -3.00
N ARG A 84 21.64 -8.34 -3.29
CA ARG A 84 20.85 -9.12 -4.23
C ARG A 84 19.86 -9.96 -3.42
N VAL A 85 18.58 -9.79 -3.67
CA VAL A 85 17.51 -10.38 -2.88
C VAL A 85 16.72 -11.37 -3.71
N LEU A 86 16.41 -12.52 -3.12
CA LEU A 86 15.51 -13.50 -3.72
C LEU A 86 14.19 -13.49 -2.94
N ASP A 87 13.11 -13.08 -3.60
CA ASP A 87 11.77 -13.02 -3.02
C ASP A 87 10.95 -14.21 -3.55
N ILE A 88 10.85 -15.26 -2.72
CA ILE A 88 10.13 -16.49 -3.06
C ILE A 88 8.69 -16.35 -2.58
N GLY A 89 7.72 -16.56 -3.51
CA GLY A 89 6.31 -16.35 -3.21
C GLY A 89 5.99 -14.87 -3.13
N SER A 90 6.43 -14.09 -4.13
CA SER A 90 6.35 -12.63 -4.12
C SER A 90 4.92 -12.09 -4.09
N SER A 91 3.95 -12.86 -4.58
CA SER A 91 2.52 -12.46 -4.60
C SER A 91 2.34 -11.08 -5.23
N THR A 92 1.78 -10.11 -4.52
CA THR A 92 1.53 -8.75 -5.03
C THR A 92 2.78 -7.87 -5.08
N GLY A 93 3.91 -8.34 -4.57
CA GLY A 93 5.19 -7.64 -4.68
C GLY A 93 5.54 -6.71 -3.53
N GLY A 94 4.86 -6.82 -2.37
CA GLY A 94 5.15 -5.97 -1.22
C GLY A 94 6.57 -6.11 -0.68
N PHE A 95 7.08 -7.33 -0.57
CA PHE A 95 8.46 -7.57 -0.13
C PHE A 95 9.47 -7.06 -1.15
N THR A 96 9.23 -7.35 -2.43
CA THR A 96 10.08 -6.87 -3.53
C THR A 96 10.14 -5.35 -3.54
N ASP A 97 8.99 -4.68 -3.45
CA ASP A 97 8.89 -3.23 -3.41
C ASP A 97 9.67 -2.65 -2.22
N CYS A 98 9.49 -3.21 -1.02
CA CYS A 98 10.22 -2.79 0.18
C CYS A 98 11.73 -2.97 0.00
N ALA A 99 12.18 -4.11 -0.49
CA ALA A 99 13.61 -4.38 -0.70
C ALA A 99 14.23 -3.37 -1.66
N LEU A 100 13.55 -3.04 -2.76
CA LEU A 100 14.03 -2.05 -3.73
C LEU A 100 14.10 -0.65 -3.09
N GLN A 101 13.09 -0.26 -2.34
CA GLN A 101 13.08 1.05 -1.68
C GLN A 101 14.15 1.17 -0.59
N HIS A 102 14.59 0.04 -0.02
CA HIS A 102 15.68 0.00 0.96
C HIS A 102 17.05 -0.21 0.33
N GLY A 103 17.18 0.00 -0.98
CA GLY A 103 18.46 0.09 -1.66
C GLY A 103 19.01 -1.21 -2.21
N ALA A 104 18.24 -2.28 -2.28
CA ALA A 104 18.67 -3.52 -2.92
C ALA A 104 19.09 -3.26 -4.36
N ALA A 105 20.22 -3.84 -4.79
CA ALA A 105 20.72 -3.68 -6.16
C ALA A 105 19.86 -4.44 -7.15
N GLU A 106 19.41 -5.64 -6.79
CA GLU A 106 18.53 -6.47 -7.60
C GLU A 106 17.60 -7.29 -6.70
N VAL A 107 16.38 -7.51 -7.16
CA VAL A 107 15.45 -8.44 -6.52
C VAL A 107 14.97 -9.44 -7.55
N PHE A 108 15.15 -10.72 -7.26
CA PHE A 108 14.63 -11.84 -8.05
C PHE A 108 13.29 -12.24 -7.44
N SER A 109 12.20 -11.93 -8.13
CA SER A 109 10.84 -12.16 -7.65
C SER A 109 10.29 -13.43 -8.31
N VAL A 110 9.92 -14.41 -7.51
CA VAL A 110 9.45 -15.73 -7.95
C VAL A 110 8.11 -16.05 -7.34
N ASP A 111 7.14 -16.41 -8.17
CA ASP A 111 5.82 -16.84 -7.68
C ASP A 111 5.22 -17.87 -8.64
N VAL A 112 4.36 -18.74 -8.10
CA VAL A 112 3.69 -19.78 -8.88
C VAL A 112 2.55 -19.22 -9.73
N VAL A 113 2.06 -18.04 -9.42
CA VAL A 113 0.92 -17.39 -10.10
C VAL A 113 1.39 -16.43 -11.18
N THR A 114 2.59 -15.89 -11.06
CA THR A 114 3.18 -14.93 -11.98
C THR A 114 4.50 -15.45 -12.49
N ASP A 115 4.96 -14.91 -13.62
CA ASP A 115 6.28 -15.23 -14.15
C ASP A 115 7.38 -14.73 -13.22
N CYS A 116 8.55 -15.36 -13.31
CA CYS A 116 9.73 -14.90 -12.59
C CYS A 116 10.23 -13.59 -13.19
N MET A 117 10.59 -12.67 -12.32
CA MET A 117 11.09 -11.36 -12.74
C MET A 117 12.36 -10.98 -11.98
N VAL A 118 13.19 -10.19 -12.63
CA VAL A 118 14.34 -9.51 -12.00
C VAL A 118 14.04 -8.03 -12.01
N LEU A 119 14.09 -7.42 -10.85
CA LEU A 119 13.79 -6.00 -10.68
C LEU A 119 14.96 -5.27 -10.03
#